data_57463bf7db7692accf5710b3ff6ed7c9
#
_entry.id   57463bf7db7692accf5710b3ff6ed7c9
#
_cell.length_a   1.000
_cell.length_b   1.000
_cell.length_c   1.000
_cell.angle_alpha   90.00
_cell.angle_beta   90.00
_cell.angle_gamma   90.00
#
_symmetry.space_group_name_H-M   'P 1'
#
loop_
_entity.id
_entity.type
_entity.pdbx_description
1 polymer ?
#
loop_
_entity_poly.entity_id
_entity_poly.type
_entity_poly.pdbx_seq_one_letter_code
_entity_poly.pdbx_strand_id
1 'polypeptide(L)'
;MSKRLSILHKHLKAFVKPAIMASALSVGLFGCTTYNEELVRNQLLLGDPSGMVSQANQAWTQIKQQERISTDVRYTSRLNRVSEKLIRALGQSPSNWEYRVFASDDLNAFALPGNKIGVYTGIMDIMQNDDQLAAVVGHEIQHVRYNHAQE
;
A
#
# COMPACT_ATOMS: atom_id res chain seq x y z
N MET A 1 41.60 -68.53 -22.77
CA MET A 1 40.63 -69.52 -22.27
C MET A 1 39.45 -68.71 -21.78
N SER A 2 38.49 -68.70 -22.62
CA SER A 2 37.26 -69.48 -22.62
C SER A 2 36.23 -68.87 -21.74
N LYS A 3 35.30 -68.26 -22.40
CA LYS A 3 33.98 -68.72 -22.72
C LYS A 3 32.93 -68.49 -21.64
N ARG A 4 31.97 -67.82 -22.10
CA ARG A 4 30.51 -68.12 -22.03
C ARG A 4 29.87 -67.50 -20.81
N LEU A 5 28.72 -66.95 -20.85
CA LEU A 5 27.51 -66.99 -21.66
C LEU A 5 26.64 -65.85 -21.18
N SER A 6 26.21 -64.91 -21.91
CA SER A 6 25.07 -64.95 -22.84
C SER A 6 23.82 -65.60 -22.25
N ILE A 7 22.78 -64.84 -22.33
CA ILE A 7 21.37 -65.24 -22.34
C ILE A 7 20.67 -65.27 -20.98
N LEU A 8 19.89 -64.24 -20.74
CA LEU A 8 18.44 -64.27 -20.53
C LEU A 8 17.97 -62.86 -20.32
N HIS A 9 17.74 -62.15 -21.23
CA HIS A 9 16.62 -61.95 -22.15
C HIS A 9 15.28 -62.36 -21.57
N LYS A 10 14.52 -61.35 -21.47
CA LYS A 10 13.07 -61.31 -21.64
C LYS A 10 12.26 -61.00 -20.41
N HIS A 11 11.58 -59.89 -20.63
CA HIS A 11 10.26 -59.58 -20.13
C HIS A 11 10.14 -59.20 -18.64
N LEU A 12 10.27 -57.95 -18.35
CA LEU A 12 9.15 -57.33 -17.70
C LEU A 12 9.08 -55.85 -18.11
N LYS A 13 8.28 -55.60 -19.09
CA LYS A 13 7.78 -54.25 -19.37
C LYS A 13 6.85 -53.86 -18.21
N ALA A 14 7.41 -53.33 -17.16
CA ALA A 14 6.63 -52.59 -16.19
C ALA A 14 6.55 -51.13 -16.68
N PHE A 15 5.41 -50.78 -17.10
CA PHE A 15 4.99 -49.41 -17.40
C PHE A 15 5.14 -48.54 -16.14
N VAL A 16 6.27 -47.95 -15.96
CA VAL A 16 6.42 -46.85 -15.00
C VAL A 16 6.23 -45.59 -15.81
N LYS A 17 5.04 -45.01 -15.72
CA LYS A 17 4.78 -43.65 -16.16
C LYS A 17 5.72 -42.72 -15.38
N PRO A 18 6.52 -41.89 -16.04
CA PRO A 18 7.20 -40.83 -15.33
C PRO A 18 6.13 -39.85 -14.86
N ALA A 19 5.87 -39.83 -13.57
CA ALA A 19 5.21 -38.71 -12.95
C ALA A 19 6.17 -37.54 -13.11
N ILE A 20 5.88 -36.69 -14.06
CA ILE A 20 6.52 -35.39 -14.18
C ILE A 20 6.07 -34.59 -12.95
N MET A 21 6.85 -34.65 -11.90
CA MET A 21 6.79 -33.64 -10.84
C MET A 21 7.27 -32.33 -11.47
N ALA A 22 6.32 -31.58 -11.98
CA ALA A 22 6.52 -30.18 -12.23
C ALA A 22 6.71 -29.52 -10.86
N SER A 23 7.96 -29.44 -10.43
CA SER A 23 8.38 -28.51 -9.38
C SER A 23 8.12 -27.12 -9.94
N ALA A 24 6.93 -26.59 -9.69
CA ALA A 24 6.67 -25.20 -9.86
C ALA A 24 7.61 -24.48 -8.90
N LEU A 25 8.74 -24.04 -9.45
CA LEU A 25 9.60 -23.06 -8.82
C LEU A 25 8.76 -21.79 -8.72
N SER A 26 8.00 -21.67 -7.65
CA SER A 26 7.38 -20.42 -7.29
C SER A 26 8.50 -19.45 -6.94
N VAL A 27 9.01 -18.80 -7.98
CA VAL A 27 9.75 -17.55 -7.82
C VAL A 27 8.75 -16.63 -7.14
N GLY A 28 8.87 -16.51 -5.82
CA GLY A 28 8.18 -15.49 -5.07
C GLY A 28 8.66 -14.16 -5.64
N LEU A 29 7.86 -13.61 -6.53
CA LEU A 29 7.89 -12.20 -6.80
C LEU A 29 7.56 -11.54 -5.46
N PHE A 30 8.60 -11.14 -4.74
CA PHE A 30 8.47 -10.07 -3.79
C PHE A 30 8.14 -8.83 -4.62
N GLY A 31 6.89 -8.80 -5.09
CA GLY A 31 6.29 -7.57 -5.54
C GLY A 31 6.35 -6.64 -4.35
N CYS A 32 7.02 -5.51 -4.52
CA CYS A 32 6.79 -4.35 -3.69
C CYS A 32 5.26 -4.27 -3.54
N THR A 33 4.77 -4.50 -2.35
CA THR A 33 3.37 -4.24 -2.05
C THR A 33 3.25 -2.73 -2.09
N THR A 34 3.07 -2.20 -3.30
CA THR A 34 2.46 -0.89 -3.44
C THR A 34 1.18 -1.00 -2.63
N TYR A 35 1.15 -0.30 -1.51
CA TYR A 35 -0.06 -0.12 -0.74
C TYR A 35 -1.14 0.34 -1.74
N ASN A 36 -2.04 -0.57 -2.05
CA ASN A 36 -3.10 -0.31 -3.00
C ASN A 36 -4.15 0.51 -2.26
N GLU A 37 -4.08 1.83 -2.40
CA GLU A 37 -5.13 2.76 -2.02
C GLU A 37 -6.51 2.27 -2.49
N GLU A 38 -6.56 1.67 -3.68
CA GLU A 38 -7.73 1.06 -4.27
C GLU A 38 -8.27 -0.15 -3.47
N LEU A 39 -7.39 -0.92 -2.83
CA LEU A 39 -7.80 -2.09 -2.02
C LEU A 39 -8.43 -1.65 -0.70
N VAL A 40 -7.89 -0.62 -0.06
CA VAL A 40 -8.47 -0.01 1.15
C VAL A 40 -9.79 0.69 0.81
N ARG A 41 -9.83 1.39 -0.29
CA ARG A 41 -11.01 2.03 -0.83
C ARG A 41 -12.15 1.02 -1.05
N ASN A 42 -11.90 -0.08 -1.74
CA ASN A 42 -12.90 -1.11 -2.01
C ASN A 42 -13.35 -1.89 -0.77
N GLN A 43 -12.49 -2.06 0.24
CA GLN A 43 -12.87 -2.68 1.51
C GLN A 43 -13.69 -1.75 2.40
N LEU A 44 -13.51 -0.43 2.28
CA LEU A 44 -14.25 0.57 3.02
C LEU A 44 -15.67 0.80 2.47
N LEU A 45 -15.96 0.37 1.24
CA LEU A 45 -17.23 0.55 0.56
C LEU A 45 -18.41 -0.26 1.13
N LEU A 46 -18.16 -1.27 1.95
CA LEU A 46 -19.17 -2.25 2.36
C LEU A 46 -19.54 -2.20 3.86
N GLY A 47 -19.09 -1.19 4.62
CA GLY A 47 -19.20 -1.19 6.07
C GLY A 47 -20.00 -0.04 6.66
N ASP A 48 -20.56 -0.27 7.85
CA ASP A 48 -21.03 0.72 8.77
C ASP A 48 -19.96 1.82 9.01
N PRO A 49 -20.32 3.11 9.09
CA PRO A 49 -19.36 4.20 9.29
C PRO A 49 -18.41 4.02 10.47
N SER A 50 -18.85 3.35 11.54
CA SER A 50 -17.99 3.02 12.69
C SER A 50 -16.94 1.96 12.36
N GLY A 51 -17.29 0.98 11.53
CA GLY A 51 -16.39 -0.05 11.01
C GLY A 51 -15.34 0.54 10.08
N MET A 52 -15.70 1.54 9.26
CA MET A 52 -14.78 2.22 8.35
C MET A 52 -13.63 2.90 9.09
N VAL A 53 -13.93 3.64 10.17
CA VAL A 53 -12.89 4.30 10.98
C VAL A 53 -11.97 3.27 11.65
N SER A 54 -12.51 2.15 12.11
CA SER A 54 -11.71 1.07 12.70
C SER A 54 -10.74 0.46 11.69
N GLN A 55 -11.22 0.14 10.49
CA GLN A 55 -10.40 -0.38 9.39
C GLN A 55 -9.33 0.63 8.96
N ALA A 56 -9.71 1.91 8.83
CA ALA A 56 -8.77 2.99 8.51
C ALA A 56 -7.67 3.14 9.57
N ASN A 57 -7.98 2.97 10.86
CA ASN A 57 -6.99 2.97 11.94
C ASN A 57 -6.02 1.81 11.83
N GLN A 58 -6.50 0.62 11.47
CA GLN A 58 -5.64 -0.55 11.24
C GLN A 58 -4.73 -0.34 10.03
N ALA A 59 -5.30 0.13 8.91
CA ALA A 59 -4.54 0.46 7.71
C ALA A 59 -3.46 1.52 7.99
N TRP A 60 -3.81 2.59 8.69
CA TRP A 60 -2.87 3.61 9.09
C TRP A 60 -1.70 3.08 9.93
N THR A 61 -2.00 2.17 10.85
CA THR A 61 -0.97 1.52 11.66
C THR A 61 -0.04 0.66 10.80
N GLN A 62 -0.60 -0.10 9.85
CA GLN A 62 0.18 -0.92 8.92
C GLN A 62 1.07 -0.06 8.02
N ILE A 63 0.54 1.04 7.44
CA ILE A 63 1.32 1.96 6.62
C ILE A 63 2.51 2.51 7.42
N LYS A 64 2.29 2.97 8.65
CA LYS A 64 3.36 3.49 9.51
C LYS A 64 4.43 2.45 9.89
N GLN A 65 4.11 1.16 9.79
CA GLN A 65 5.07 0.07 10.04
C GLN A 65 5.83 -0.33 8.76
N GLN A 66 5.20 -0.21 7.61
CA GLN A 66 5.75 -0.63 6.31
C GLN A 66 6.53 0.50 5.64
N GLU A 67 6.06 1.73 5.76
CA GLU A 67 6.64 2.89 5.12
C GLU A 67 7.61 3.62 6.05
N ARG A 68 8.67 4.15 5.47
CA ARG A 68 9.63 4.97 6.22
C ARG A 68 9.07 6.36 6.47
N ILE A 69 8.77 6.67 7.73
CA ILE A 69 8.31 8.01 8.11
C ILE A 69 9.49 9.00 7.97
N SER A 70 9.24 10.10 7.26
CA SER A 70 10.21 11.18 7.14
C SER A 70 10.26 12.02 8.43
N THR A 71 11.46 12.25 8.93
CA THR A 71 11.74 13.20 10.03
C THR A 71 12.30 14.51 9.54
N ASP A 72 12.43 14.70 8.22
CA ASP A 72 12.93 15.94 7.65
C ASP A 72 11.95 17.08 7.90
N VAL A 73 12.44 18.07 8.63
CA VAL A 73 11.64 19.23 9.07
C VAL A 73 11.10 20.05 7.90
N ARG A 74 11.79 20.05 6.76
CA ARG A 74 11.34 20.77 5.56
C ARG A 74 9.98 20.25 5.07
N TYR A 75 9.82 18.93 5.01
CA TYR A 75 8.56 18.29 4.59
C TYR A 75 7.53 18.32 5.72
N THR A 76 7.91 17.92 6.93
CA THR A 76 6.97 17.78 8.03
C THR A 76 6.37 19.13 8.45
N SER A 77 7.18 20.20 8.55
CA SER A 77 6.65 21.52 8.89
C SER A 77 5.80 22.12 7.77
N ARG A 78 6.16 21.84 6.50
CA ARG A 78 5.38 22.27 5.34
C ARG A 78 4.00 21.60 5.34
N LEU A 79 3.96 20.27 5.49
CA LEU A 79 2.69 19.53 5.57
C LEU A 79 1.83 20.01 6.75
N ASN A 80 2.41 20.12 7.94
CA ASN A 80 1.66 20.57 9.12
C ASN A 80 1.05 21.96 8.89
N ARG A 81 1.83 22.92 8.44
CA ARG A 81 1.37 24.29 8.19
C ARG A 81 0.21 24.33 7.18
N VAL A 82 0.34 23.61 6.06
CA VAL A 82 -0.69 23.58 5.03
C VAL A 82 -1.95 22.85 5.52
N SER A 83 -1.78 21.68 6.12
CA SER A 83 -2.90 20.88 6.63
C SER A 83 -3.68 21.61 7.73
N GLU A 84 -2.98 22.23 8.69
CA GLU A 84 -3.64 22.99 9.76
C GLU A 84 -4.48 24.15 9.21
N LYS A 85 -3.95 24.88 8.21
CA LYS A 85 -4.68 25.97 7.58
C LYS A 85 -5.95 25.50 6.90
N LEU A 86 -5.87 24.37 6.16
CA LEU A 86 -7.03 23.75 5.51
C LEU A 86 -8.06 23.26 6.52
N ILE A 87 -7.64 22.56 7.55
CA ILE A 87 -8.53 22.01 8.58
C ILE A 87 -9.26 23.12 9.32
N ARG A 88 -8.56 24.22 9.67
CA ARG A 88 -9.20 25.39 10.29
C ARG A 88 -10.21 26.05 9.34
N ALA A 89 -9.90 26.15 8.06
CA ALA A 89 -10.83 26.67 7.05
C ALA A 89 -12.11 25.82 6.91
N LEU A 90 -12.04 24.55 7.24
CA LEU A 90 -13.16 23.62 7.30
C LEU A 90 -13.95 23.67 8.63
N GLY A 91 -13.59 24.60 9.55
CA GLY A 91 -14.21 24.71 10.87
C GLY A 91 -13.84 23.60 11.84
N GLN A 92 -12.76 22.85 11.57
CA GLN A 92 -12.32 21.73 12.40
C GLN A 92 -11.06 22.10 13.21
N SER A 93 -10.81 21.32 14.27
CA SER A 93 -9.58 21.48 15.06
C SER A 93 -8.45 20.64 14.47
N PRO A 94 -7.30 21.24 14.16
CA PRO A 94 -6.12 20.51 13.67
C PRO A 94 -5.63 19.43 14.66
N SER A 95 -5.86 19.60 15.96
CA SER A 95 -5.44 18.63 16.99
C SER A 95 -6.19 17.28 16.89
N ASN A 96 -7.30 17.25 16.16
CA ASN A 96 -8.06 16.02 15.91
C ASN A 96 -7.55 15.25 14.69
N TRP A 97 -6.49 15.75 14.03
CA TRP A 97 -5.94 15.17 12.82
C TRP A 97 -4.51 14.68 13.03
N GLU A 98 -4.15 13.59 12.37
CA GLU A 98 -2.80 13.06 12.32
C GLU A 98 -2.23 13.23 10.90
N TYR A 99 -1.05 13.85 10.81
CA TYR A 99 -0.34 14.04 9.54
C TYR A 99 0.97 13.27 9.56
N ARG A 100 1.30 12.61 8.44
CA ARG A 100 2.61 11.97 8.28
C ARG A 100 3.16 12.22 6.88
N VAL A 101 4.47 12.44 6.84
CA VAL A 101 5.23 12.41 5.60
C VAL A 101 5.95 11.07 5.53
N PHE A 102 5.82 10.41 4.41
CA PHE A 102 6.51 9.15 4.11
C PHE A 102 7.66 9.41 3.16
N ALA A 103 8.85 8.85 3.48
CA ALA A 103 10.06 9.04 2.69
C ALA A 103 10.10 8.01 1.56
N SER A 104 9.52 8.37 0.42
CA SER A 104 9.49 7.59 -0.82
C SER A 104 9.44 8.54 -2.01
N ASP A 105 9.93 8.10 -3.15
CA ASP A 105 9.88 8.84 -4.41
C ASP A 105 8.48 8.75 -5.09
N ASP A 106 7.53 8.08 -4.45
CA ASP A 106 6.17 7.95 -4.97
C ASP A 106 5.47 9.31 -5.05
N LEU A 107 4.77 9.52 -6.17
CA LEU A 107 3.97 10.72 -6.41
C LEU A 107 2.57 10.53 -5.85
N ASN A 108 2.46 10.39 -4.54
CA ASN A 108 1.21 10.03 -3.89
C ASN A 108 0.92 10.84 -2.62
N ALA A 109 -0.37 11.04 -2.36
CA ALA A 109 -0.92 11.55 -1.11
C ALA A 109 -2.26 10.86 -0.86
N PHE A 110 -2.69 10.79 0.38
CA PHE A 110 -3.98 10.19 0.73
C PHE A 110 -4.53 10.71 2.05
N ALA A 111 -5.83 10.65 2.21
CA ALA A 111 -6.47 10.79 3.51
C ALA A 111 -7.29 9.54 3.84
N LEU A 112 -7.37 9.21 5.13
CA LEU A 112 -8.17 8.07 5.62
C LEU A 112 -9.23 8.55 6.60
N PRO A 113 -10.38 7.84 6.69
CA PRO A 113 -11.36 8.03 7.75
C PRO A 113 -10.71 8.05 9.14
N GLY A 114 -11.24 8.86 10.04
CA GLY A 114 -10.61 9.08 11.34
C GLY A 114 -9.49 10.12 11.31
N ASN A 115 -9.57 11.07 10.35
CA ASN A 115 -8.76 12.28 10.31
C ASN A 115 -7.25 12.02 10.15
N LYS A 116 -6.88 11.25 9.14
CA LYS A 116 -5.47 10.93 8.85
C LYS A 116 -5.07 11.39 7.47
N ILE A 117 -3.89 12.00 7.35
CA ILE A 117 -3.32 12.47 6.10
C ILE A 117 -1.90 11.93 5.96
N GLY A 118 -1.65 11.24 4.85
CA GLY A 118 -0.32 10.79 4.44
C GLY A 118 0.10 11.46 3.15
N VAL A 119 1.36 11.92 3.08
CA VAL A 119 1.94 12.53 1.88
C VAL A 119 3.34 11.98 1.69
N TYR A 120 3.68 11.59 0.49
CA TYR A 120 5.01 11.09 0.15
C TYR A 120 5.96 12.23 -0.22
N THR A 121 7.27 12.06 0.07
CA THR A 121 8.27 13.07 -0.28
C THR A 121 8.33 13.31 -1.78
N GLY A 122 8.17 12.27 -2.60
CA GLY A 122 8.22 12.38 -4.06
C GLY A 122 7.21 13.38 -4.63
N ILE A 123 5.94 13.34 -4.16
CA ILE A 123 4.96 14.33 -4.63
C ILE A 123 5.27 15.75 -4.09
N MET A 124 5.82 15.84 -2.87
CA MET A 124 6.19 17.13 -2.29
C MET A 124 7.36 17.79 -3.02
N ASP A 125 8.28 17.00 -3.58
CA ASP A 125 9.45 17.49 -4.30
C ASP A 125 9.09 18.16 -5.64
N ILE A 126 8.03 17.71 -6.29
CA ILE A 126 7.56 18.33 -7.53
C ILE A 126 6.66 19.56 -7.30
N MET A 127 6.21 19.78 -6.08
CA MET A 127 5.36 20.91 -5.72
C MET A 127 6.18 22.18 -5.42
N GLN A 128 6.01 23.18 -6.26
CA GLN A 128 6.80 24.42 -6.20
C GLN A 128 6.42 25.34 -5.02
N ASN A 129 5.19 25.25 -4.53
CA ASN A 129 4.67 26.12 -3.48
C ASN A 129 3.65 25.42 -2.59
N ASP A 130 3.24 26.10 -1.52
CA ASP A 130 2.25 25.58 -0.56
C ASP A 130 0.84 25.50 -1.14
N ASP A 131 0.50 26.30 -2.13
CA ASP A 131 -0.84 26.25 -2.75
C ASP A 131 -1.04 24.96 -3.54
N GLN A 132 0.00 24.46 -4.20
CA GLN A 132 -0.05 23.16 -4.88
C GLN A 132 -0.22 22.01 -3.86
N LEU A 133 0.50 22.06 -2.74
CA LEU A 133 0.31 21.09 -1.66
C LEU A 133 -1.09 21.20 -1.05
N ALA A 134 -1.59 22.41 -0.87
CA ALA A 134 -2.93 22.67 -0.35
C ALA A 134 -4.02 22.12 -1.28
N ALA A 135 -3.83 22.24 -2.60
CA ALA A 135 -4.77 21.68 -3.57
C ALA A 135 -4.85 20.16 -3.46
N VAL A 136 -3.70 19.45 -3.38
CA VAL A 136 -3.64 18.00 -3.25
C VAL A 136 -4.23 17.56 -1.90
N VAL A 137 -3.74 18.11 -0.80
CA VAL A 137 -4.23 17.74 0.55
C VAL A 137 -5.72 18.05 0.70
N GLY A 138 -6.17 19.18 0.16
CA GLY A 138 -7.59 19.56 0.17
C GLY A 138 -8.46 18.59 -0.63
N HIS A 139 -7.97 18.11 -1.76
CA HIS A 139 -8.62 17.08 -2.58
C HIS A 139 -8.80 15.78 -1.78
N GLU A 140 -7.74 15.29 -1.15
CA GLU A 140 -7.79 14.06 -0.35
C GLU A 140 -8.75 14.18 0.85
N ILE A 141 -8.75 15.33 1.53
CA ILE A 141 -9.70 15.58 2.62
C ILE A 141 -11.16 15.50 2.14
N GLN A 142 -11.46 16.01 0.94
CA GLN A 142 -12.81 15.96 0.39
C GLN A 142 -13.26 14.52 0.13
N HIS A 143 -12.40 13.65 -0.38
CA HIS A 143 -12.72 12.23 -0.56
C HIS A 143 -13.19 11.58 0.76
N VAL A 144 -12.54 11.89 1.87
CA VAL A 144 -12.95 11.36 3.19
C VAL A 144 -14.25 11.98 3.67
N ARG A 145 -14.44 13.29 3.46
CA ARG A 145 -15.63 14.00 3.97
C ARG A 145 -16.91 13.63 3.25
N TYR A 146 -16.85 13.43 1.96
CA TYR A 146 -18.02 13.14 1.14
C TYR A 146 -18.24 11.64 0.92
N ASN A 147 -17.47 10.77 1.61
CA ASN A 147 -17.54 9.32 1.43
C ASN A 147 -17.55 8.93 -0.07
N HIS A 148 -16.72 9.62 -0.88
CA HIS A 148 -16.59 9.33 -2.32
C HIS A 148 -16.15 7.91 -2.62
N ALA A 149 -15.95 7.11 -1.60
CA ALA A 149 -15.81 5.67 -1.69
C ALA A 149 -17.14 4.95 -2.05
N GLN A 150 -18.24 5.68 -2.22
CA GLN A 150 -19.57 5.12 -2.53
C GLN A 150 -20.05 5.41 -3.97
N GLU A 151 -19.23 6.05 -4.81
CA GLU A 151 -19.55 6.27 -6.23
C GLU A 151 -18.91 5.26 -7.16
#